data_0de4ab2c7d5074c4317a2c7e56c48891
#
_entry.id   0de4ab2c7d5074c4317a2c7e56c48891
#
_cell.length_a   1.000
_cell.length_b   1.000
_cell.length_c   1.000
_cell.angle_alpha   90.00
_cell.angle_beta   90.00
_cell.angle_gamma   90.00
#
_symmetry.space_group_name_H-M   'P 1'
#
loop_
_entity.id
_entity.type
_entity.pdbx_description
1 polymer ?
#
loop_
_entity_poly.entity_id
_entity_poly.type
_entity_poly.pdbx_seq_one_letter_code
_entity_poly.pdbx_strand_id
1 'polypeptide(L)'
;MTFVFDMDGTLFDLYGVDNWLPQLRAEDISPYLAAKPMINFSLLARYLNRIQRAGHKIMVVSWTSKESTPEYHSQVAWAKFKSLRRHLPSVHWDAIIFANYGTEKSAIVKDSKAFLFDDDEDVRTNWQGGLAFEPVDIFRVLRCFT
;
A
#
# COMPACT_ATOMS: atom_id res chain seq x y z
N MET A 1 -9.55 -14.90 4.19
CA MET A 1 -8.70 -13.82 4.76
C MET A 1 -8.62 -12.66 3.78
N THR A 2 -8.43 -11.48 4.28
CA THR A 2 -8.12 -10.30 3.47
C THR A 2 -6.72 -9.82 3.81
N PHE A 3 -5.91 -9.55 2.81
CA PHE A 3 -4.55 -9.02 2.97
C PHE A 3 -4.53 -7.58 2.49
N VAL A 4 -4.15 -6.66 3.37
CA VAL A 4 -4.19 -5.22 3.15
C VAL A 4 -2.76 -4.69 3.11
N PHE A 5 -2.42 -3.95 2.07
CA PHE A 5 -1.08 -3.42 1.86
C PHE A 5 -1.11 -1.89 1.83
N ASP A 6 -0.25 -1.28 2.62
CA ASP A 6 0.14 0.12 2.44
C ASP A 6 1.10 0.22 1.23
N MET A 7 1.34 1.43 0.74
CA MET A 7 2.23 1.65 -0.40
C MET A 7 3.57 2.27 0.01
N ASP A 8 3.54 3.51 0.49
CA ASP A 8 4.78 4.26 0.76
C ASP A 8 5.52 3.70 1.97
N GLY A 9 6.78 3.29 1.77
CA GLY A 9 7.56 2.64 2.81
C GLY A 9 7.23 1.16 3.02
N THR A 10 6.25 0.62 2.31
CA THR A 10 5.83 -0.78 2.38
C THR A 10 6.08 -1.50 1.06
N LEU A 11 5.47 -1.08 -0.01
CA LEU A 11 5.67 -1.63 -1.36
C LEU A 11 6.63 -0.78 -2.18
N PHE A 12 6.56 0.54 -2.04
CA PHE A 12 7.36 1.50 -2.81
C PHE A 12 8.21 2.38 -1.91
N ASP A 13 9.45 2.62 -2.34
CA ASP A 13 10.43 3.42 -1.60
C ASP A 13 10.29 4.91 -1.94
N LEU A 14 9.20 5.52 -1.48
CA LEU A 14 9.00 6.95 -1.62
C LEU A 14 10.10 7.74 -0.90
N TYR A 15 10.45 7.30 0.31
CA TYR A 15 11.40 8.01 1.18
C TYR A 15 12.85 7.91 0.70
N GLY A 16 13.14 7.00 -0.23
CA GLY A 16 14.42 6.91 -0.91
C GLY A 16 14.54 7.80 -2.15
N VAL A 17 13.47 8.48 -2.55
CA VAL A 17 13.51 9.42 -3.67
C VAL A 17 14.16 10.73 -3.22
N ASP A 18 15.16 11.22 -3.98
CA ASP A 18 15.82 12.47 -3.67
C ASP A 18 14.83 13.63 -3.65
N ASN A 19 14.90 14.44 -2.59
CA ASN A 19 14.03 15.62 -2.40
C ASN A 19 12.53 15.31 -2.38
N TRP A 20 12.15 14.10 -1.96
CA TRP A 20 10.74 13.71 -1.96
C TRP A 20 9.87 14.66 -1.11
N LEU A 21 10.32 15.06 0.08
CA LEU A 21 9.52 15.91 0.97
C LEU A 21 9.33 17.33 0.44
N PRO A 22 10.39 18.06 0.00
CA PRO A 22 10.19 19.37 -0.64
C PRO A 22 9.29 19.32 -1.87
N GLN A 23 9.40 18.28 -2.67
CA GLN A 23 8.54 18.11 -3.86
C GLN A 23 7.08 17.87 -3.49
N LEU A 24 6.79 17.04 -2.47
CA LEU A 24 5.44 16.86 -1.97
C LEU A 24 4.85 18.18 -1.42
N ARG A 25 5.65 18.94 -0.70
CA ARG A 25 5.24 20.25 -0.18
C ARG A 25 4.96 21.26 -1.29
N ALA A 26 5.63 21.11 -2.43
CA ALA A 26 5.37 21.91 -3.64
C ALA A 26 4.24 21.33 -4.51
N GLU A 27 3.55 20.32 -4.02
CA GLU A 27 2.47 19.62 -4.73
C GLU A 27 2.92 19.04 -6.08
N ASP A 28 4.11 18.42 -6.09
CA ASP A 28 4.67 17.70 -7.24
C ASP A 28 4.47 16.20 -7.05
N ILE A 29 3.93 15.52 -8.06
CA ILE A 29 3.70 14.06 -8.01
C ILE A 29 4.93 13.24 -8.42
N SER A 30 6.00 13.89 -8.88
CA SER A 30 7.20 13.20 -9.38
C SER A 30 7.75 12.15 -8.42
N PRO A 31 7.83 12.37 -7.09
CA PRO A 31 8.33 11.35 -6.17
C PRO A 31 7.52 10.06 -6.21
N TYR A 32 6.20 10.14 -6.32
CA TYR A 32 5.34 8.96 -6.40
C TYR A 32 5.55 8.16 -7.68
N LEU A 33 5.82 8.85 -8.79
CA LEU A 33 6.11 8.20 -10.07
C LEU A 33 7.53 7.61 -10.12
N ALA A 34 8.47 8.21 -9.38
CA ALA A 34 9.87 7.78 -9.33
C ALA A 34 10.14 6.69 -8.29
N ALA A 35 9.28 6.51 -7.30
CA ALA A 35 9.46 5.54 -6.23
C ALA A 35 9.60 4.12 -6.78
N LYS A 36 10.63 3.40 -6.31
CA LYS A 36 10.96 2.04 -6.77
C LYS A 36 10.33 0.99 -5.84
N PRO A 37 10.09 -0.23 -6.36
CA PRO A 37 9.71 -1.35 -5.51
C PRO A 37 10.71 -1.58 -4.38
N MET A 38 10.22 -1.81 -3.16
CA MET A 38 11.05 -2.11 -1.98
C MET A 38 11.37 -3.59 -1.83
N ILE A 39 10.55 -4.46 -2.45
CA ILE A 39 10.67 -5.90 -2.36
C ILE A 39 10.65 -6.51 -3.76
N ASN A 40 10.89 -7.82 -3.86
CA ASN A 40 10.85 -8.52 -5.14
C ASN A 40 9.39 -8.63 -5.63
N PHE A 41 9.01 -7.80 -6.60
CA PHE A 41 7.66 -7.76 -7.13
C PHE A 41 7.31 -8.97 -8.01
N SER A 42 8.28 -9.60 -8.64
CA SER A 42 8.02 -10.87 -9.35
C SER A 42 7.57 -11.97 -8.38
N LEU A 43 8.21 -12.04 -7.22
CA LEU A 43 7.84 -12.98 -6.17
C LEU A 43 6.52 -12.58 -5.52
N LEU A 44 6.33 -11.29 -5.24
CA LEU A 44 5.09 -10.77 -4.67
C LEU A 44 3.89 -11.10 -5.57
N ALA A 45 4.00 -10.83 -6.86
CA ALA A 45 2.92 -11.12 -7.81
C ALA A 45 2.54 -12.62 -7.80
N ARG A 46 3.52 -13.51 -7.74
CA ARG A 46 3.26 -14.95 -7.65
C ARG A 46 2.50 -15.32 -6.37
N TYR A 47 2.90 -14.78 -5.22
CA TYR A 47 2.19 -15.05 -3.97
C TYR A 47 0.78 -14.48 -3.98
N LEU A 48 0.61 -13.25 -4.43
CA LEU A 48 -0.71 -12.60 -4.47
C LEU A 48 -1.67 -13.35 -5.40
N ASN A 49 -1.20 -13.78 -6.56
CA ASN A 49 -2.01 -14.57 -7.47
C ASN A 49 -2.41 -15.93 -6.89
N ARG A 50 -1.53 -16.59 -6.15
CA ARG A 50 -1.83 -17.85 -5.46
C ARG A 50 -2.85 -17.64 -4.34
N ILE A 51 -2.69 -16.59 -3.56
CA ILE A 51 -3.58 -16.24 -2.46
C ILE A 51 -5.00 -16.00 -2.96
N GLN A 52 -5.15 -15.26 -4.05
CA GLN A 52 -6.46 -15.03 -4.65
C GLN A 52 -7.09 -16.32 -5.18
N ARG A 53 -6.30 -17.18 -5.83
CA ARG A 53 -6.80 -18.48 -6.29
C ARG A 53 -7.24 -19.39 -5.14
N ALA A 54 -6.66 -19.22 -3.97
CA ALA A 54 -7.06 -19.94 -2.77
C ALA A 54 -8.30 -19.35 -2.09
N GLY A 55 -8.89 -18.30 -2.66
CA GLY A 55 -10.13 -17.69 -2.16
C GLY A 55 -9.93 -16.50 -1.21
N HIS A 56 -8.70 -16.03 -1.04
CA HIS A 56 -8.41 -14.85 -0.23
C HIS A 56 -8.54 -13.57 -1.05
N LYS A 57 -8.75 -12.45 -0.36
CA LYS A 57 -8.82 -11.12 -0.96
C LYS A 57 -7.52 -10.36 -0.72
N ILE A 58 -7.18 -9.49 -1.66
CA ILE A 58 -6.04 -8.59 -1.55
C ILE A 58 -6.49 -7.16 -1.84
N MET A 59 -6.01 -6.22 -1.08
CA MET A 59 -6.34 -4.82 -1.30
C MET A 59 -5.20 -3.89 -0.90
N VAL A 60 -5.20 -2.71 -1.50
CA VAL A 60 -4.32 -1.61 -1.14
C VAL A 60 -5.13 -0.54 -0.42
N VAL A 61 -4.63 -0.08 0.72
CA VAL A 61 -5.16 1.09 1.41
C VAL A 61 -3.97 2.00 1.71
N SER A 62 -3.93 3.15 1.09
CA SER A 62 -2.82 4.09 1.19
C SER A 62 -3.32 5.52 1.38
N TRP A 63 -2.59 6.29 2.18
CA TRP A 63 -2.86 7.70 2.35
C TRP A 63 -2.26 8.52 1.21
N THR A 64 -2.93 9.61 0.86
CA THR A 64 -2.33 10.65 0.02
C THR A 64 -1.45 11.57 0.88
N SER A 65 -0.87 12.62 0.27
CA SER A 65 0.04 13.52 0.98
C SER A 65 -0.65 14.31 2.08
N LYS A 66 0.09 14.56 3.16
CA LYS A 66 -0.35 15.40 4.27
C LYS A 66 -0.66 16.83 3.77
N GLU A 67 -1.76 17.39 4.26
CA GLU A 67 -2.17 18.77 3.95
C GLU A 67 -2.35 19.04 2.45
N SER A 68 -2.77 18.02 1.70
CA SER A 68 -3.00 18.14 0.25
C SER A 68 -4.23 18.97 -0.07
N THR A 69 -4.14 19.77 -1.15
CA THR A 69 -5.34 20.30 -1.80
C THR A 69 -6.13 19.13 -2.42
N PRO A 70 -7.46 19.30 -2.67
CA PRO A 70 -8.25 18.27 -3.35
C PRO A 70 -7.67 17.88 -4.72
N GLU A 71 -7.11 18.83 -5.45
CA GLU A 71 -6.47 18.59 -6.75
C GLU A 71 -5.24 17.72 -6.61
N TYR A 72 -4.37 18.03 -5.64
CA TYR A 72 -3.16 17.24 -5.39
C TYR A 72 -3.50 15.84 -4.88
N HIS A 73 -4.49 15.72 -3.99
CA HIS A 73 -5.00 14.43 -3.55
C HIS A 73 -5.35 13.52 -4.75
N SER A 74 -6.10 14.06 -5.70
CA SER A 74 -6.48 13.32 -6.92
C SER A 74 -5.29 12.97 -7.79
N GLN A 75 -4.32 13.86 -7.92
CA GLN A 75 -3.09 13.63 -8.69
C GLN A 75 -2.23 12.54 -8.03
N VAL A 76 -2.09 12.58 -6.71
CA VAL A 76 -1.34 11.57 -5.95
C VAL A 76 -2.00 10.19 -6.08
N ALA A 77 -3.31 10.12 -5.94
CA ALA A 77 -4.06 8.88 -6.11
C ALA A 77 -3.85 8.28 -7.52
N TRP A 78 -3.90 9.13 -8.54
CA TRP A 78 -3.63 8.71 -9.91
C TRP A 78 -2.20 8.19 -10.09
N ALA A 79 -1.20 8.91 -9.56
CA ALA A 79 0.20 8.51 -9.64
C ALA A 79 0.46 7.16 -8.96
N LYS A 80 -0.11 6.97 -7.77
CA LYS A 80 -0.01 5.69 -7.03
C LYS A 80 -0.69 4.54 -7.78
N PHE A 81 -1.86 4.78 -8.31
CA PHE A 81 -2.58 3.79 -9.12
C PHE A 81 -1.75 3.38 -10.34
N LYS A 82 -1.18 4.34 -11.05
CA LYS A 82 -0.29 4.09 -12.20
C LYS A 82 0.92 3.26 -11.83
N SER A 83 1.56 3.56 -10.71
CA SER A 83 2.71 2.79 -10.21
C SER A 83 2.35 1.34 -9.92
N LEU A 84 1.21 1.09 -9.27
CA LEU A 84 0.73 -0.27 -9.04
C LEU A 84 0.51 -1.03 -10.35
N ARG A 85 -0.16 -0.42 -11.31
CA ARG A 85 -0.44 -1.05 -12.60
C ARG A 85 0.82 -1.32 -13.40
N ARG A 86 1.79 -0.39 -13.36
CA ARG A 86 3.06 -0.51 -14.07
C ARG A 86 3.93 -1.62 -13.49
N HIS A 87 4.03 -1.72 -12.17
CA HIS A 87 4.95 -2.62 -11.50
C HIS A 87 4.35 -3.98 -11.14
N LEU A 88 3.04 -4.07 -11.02
CA LEU A 88 2.30 -5.29 -10.72
C LEU A 88 1.15 -5.51 -11.72
N PRO A 89 1.46 -5.59 -13.03
CA PRO A 89 0.42 -5.64 -14.07
C PRO A 89 -0.40 -6.94 -14.03
N SER A 90 0.15 -8.03 -13.50
CA SER A 90 -0.54 -9.31 -13.41
C SER A 90 -1.41 -9.47 -12.16
N VAL A 91 -1.37 -8.50 -11.24
CA VAL A 91 -2.12 -8.56 -9.99
C VAL A 91 -3.44 -7.84 -10.15
N HIS A 92 -4.53 -8.53 -9.84
CA HIS A 92 -5.88 -7.97 -9.88
C HIS A 92 -6.35 -7.72 -8.45
N TRP A 93 -6.17 -6.49 -7.99
CA TRP A 93 -6.55 -6.09 -6.64
C TRP A 93 -8.07 -6.13 -6.47
N ASP A 94 -8.56 -6.70 -5.37
CA ASP A 94 -9.99 -6.67 -5.04
C ASP A 94 -10.47 -5.25 -4.72
N ALA A 95 -9.60 -4.43 -4.13
CA ALA A 95 -9.85 -3.01 -3.91
C ALA A 95 -8.54 -2.24 -3.85
N ILE A 96 -8.57 -1.00 -4.34
CA ILE A 96 -7.48 -0.02 -4.21
C ILE A 96 -8.12 1.26 -3.67
N ILE A 97 -7.74 1.66 -2.47
CA ILE A 97 -8.34 2.80 -1.78
C ILE A 97 -7.27 3.79 -1.41
N PHE A 98 -7.43 5.03 -1.86
CA PHE A 98 -6.57 6.15 -1.49
C PHE A 98 -7.37 7.10 -0.60
N ALA A 99 -6.97 7.19 0.66
CA ALA A 99 -7.64 8.01 1.66
C ALA A 99 -6.83 9.26 1.99
N ASN A 100 -7.48 10.24 2.59
CA ASN A 100 -6.80 11.40 3.11
C ASN A 100 -5.80 11.01 4.20
N TYR A 101 -4.70 11.73 4.30
CA TYR A 101 -3.67 11.48 5.31
C TYR A 101 -4.30 11.46 6.72
N GLY A 102 -3.96 10.44 7.48
CA GLY A 102 -4.45 10.27 8.84
C GLY A 102 -5.78 9.58 9.00
N THR A 103 -6.46 9.23 7.90
CA THR A 103 -7.70 8.45 7.97
C THR A 103 -7.41 7.08 8.59
N GLU A 104 -8.18 6.67 9.59
CA GLU A 104 -7.99 5.39 10.25
C GLU A 104 -8.29 4.24 9.28
N LYS A 105 -7.28 3.42 9.00
CA LYS A 105 -7.41 2.31 8.04
C LYS A 105 -8.39 1.24 8.51
N SER A 106 -8.51 1.03 9.81
CA SER A 106 -9.50 0.11 10.37
C SER A 106 -10.94 0.54 10.10
N ALA A 107 -11.19 1.84 9.93
CA ALA A 107 -12.51 2.35 9.58
C ALA A 107 -12.85 2.10 8.10
N ILE A 108 -11.83 1.98 7.25
CA ILE A 108 -11.98 1.70 5.82
C ILE A 108 -12.18 0.21 5.57
N VAL A 109 -11.36 -0.63 6.22
CA VAL A 109 -11.39 -2.09 6.06
C VAL A 109 -12.21 -2.69 7.21
N LYS A 110 -13.46 -3.01 6.92
CA LYS A 110 -14.42 -3.53 7.93
C LYS A 110 -14.43 -5.06 7.94
N ASP A 111 -13.26 -5.68 7.89
CA ASP A 111 -13.12 -7.12 7.94
C ASP A 111 -12.36 -7.50 9.21
N SER A 112 -12.99 -8.32 10.07
CA SER A 112 -12.39 -8.78 11.33
C SER A 112 -11.27 -9.79 11.14
N LYS A 113 -11.06 -10.27 9.91
CA LYS A 113 -10.01 -11.23 9.54
C LYS A 113 -9.11 -10.67 8.45
N ALA A 114 -8.61 -9.46 8.65
CA ALA A 114 -7.72 -8.79 7.70
C ALA A 114 -6.32 -8.66 8.30
N PHE A 115 -5.31 -8.99 7.52
CA PHE A 115 -3.90 -8.79 7.86
C PHE A 115 -3.41 -7.52 7.18
N LEU A 116 -2.82 -6.61 7.97
CA LEU A 116 -2.25 -5.36 7.47
C LEU A 116 -0.74 -5.46 7.37
N PHE A 117 -0.18 -4.94 6.27
CA PHE A 117 1.25 -4.68 6.12
C PHE A 117 1.46 -3.18 5.96
N ASP A 118 2.13 -2.57 6.92
CA ASP A 118 2.34 -1.12 6.98
C ASP A 118 3.64 -0.81 7.73
N ASP A 119 4.41 0.15 7.23
CA ASP A 119 5.66 0.57 7.86
C ASP A 119 5.44 1.49 9.07
N ASP A 120 4.28 2.08 9.21
CA ASP A 120 3.95 3.01 10.29
C ASP A 120 3.51 2.26 11.55
N GLU A 121 4.28 2.43 12.63
CA GLU A 121 4.01 1.77 13.91
C GLU A 121 2.66 2.18 14.51
N ASP A 122 2.28 3.45 14.39
CA ASP A 122 1.00 3.92 14.92
C ASP A 122 -0.17 3.31 14.16
N VAL A 123 -0.06 3.18 12.86
CA VAL A 123 -1.07 2.52 12.04
C VAL A 123 -1.20 1.04 12.43
N ARG A 124 -0.09 0.34 12.61
CA ARG A 124 -0.12 -1.07 13.08
C ARG A 124 -0.73 -1.21 14.46
N THR A 125 -0.35 -0.33 15.39
CA THR A 125 -0.85 -0.36 16.77
C THR A 125 -2.36 -0.12 16.83
N ASN A 126 -2.88 0.77 15.97
CA ASN A 126 -4.30 1.12 15.93
C ASN A 126 -5.13 0.18 15.03
N TRP A 127 -4.50 -0.79 14.38
CA TRP A 127 -5.22 -1.73 13.52
C TRP A 127 -6.12 -2.66 14.32
N GLN A 128 -7.40 -2.71 13.97
CA GLN A 128 -8.42 -3.49 14.66
C GLN A 128 -8.95 -4.67 13.84
N GLY A 129 -8.56 -4.79 12.59
CA GLY A 129 -9.08 -5.81 11.67
C GLY A 129 -8.46 -7.20 11.80
N GLY A 130 -7.49 -7.38 12.70
CA GLY A 130 -6.74 -8.64 12.85
C GLY A 130 -5.29 -8.37 13.21
N LEU A 131 -4.35 -9.06 12.58
CA LEU A 131 -2.94 -8.86 12.81
C LEU A 131 -2.36 -7.80 11.88
N ALA A 132 -1.38 -7.04 12.37
CA ALA A 132 -0.63 -6.05 11.61
C ALA A 132 0.86 -6.38 11.65
N PHE A 133 1.55 -6.25 10.52
CA PHE A 133 2.93 -6.64 10.33
C PHE A 133 3.75 -5.54 9.69
N GLU A 134 5.05 -5.56 9.97
CA GLU A 134 6.02 -4.73 9.26
C GLU A 134 6.24 -5.24 7.82
N PRO A 135 6.68 -4.38 6.90
CA PRO A 135 6.95 -4.79 5.52
C PRO A 135 7.92 -5.97 5.38
N VAL A 136 8.91 -6.06 6.27
CA VAL A 136 9.90 -7.16 6.25
C VAL A 136 9.25 -8.54 6.40
N ASP A 137 8.05 -8.60 6.96
CA ASP A 137 7.33 -9.85 7.23
C ASP A 137 6.41 -10.29 6.07
N ILE A 138 6.29 -9.51 5.01
CA ILE A 138 5.33 -9.77 3.92
C ILE A 138 5.48 -11.21 3.41
N PHE A 139 6.65 -11.59 2.95
CA PHE A 139 6.84 -12.93 2.36
C PHE A 139 6.70 -14.05 3.39
N ARG A 140 7.14 -13.82 4.62
CA ARG A 140 7.00 -14.80 5.71
C ARG A 140 5.52 -15.09 5.97
N VAL A 141 4.69 -14.07 6.03
CA VAL A 141 3.25 -14.21 6.27
C VAL A 141 2.54 -14.82 5.06
N LEU A 142 2.77 -14.28 3.86
CA LEU A 142 2.10 -14.76 2.65
C LEU A 142 2.41 -16.24 2.37
N ARG A 143 3.62 -16.68 2.69
CA ARG A 143 4.03 -18.08 2.51
C ARG A 143 3.14 -19.05 3.30
N CYS A 144 2.58 -18.63 4.42
CA CYS A 144 1.70 -19.46 5.23
C CYS A 144 0.35 -19.73 4.56
N PHE A 145 0.00 -18.99 3.52
CA PHE A 145 -1.29 -19.06 2.85
C PHE A 145 -1.19 -19.51 1.37
N THR A 146 -0.03 -19.93 0.95
CA THR A 146 0.20 -20.35 -0.46
C THR A 146 0.46 -21.86 -0.61
#